data_42cac78a3261a2f267796ec254734482
#
_entry.id   42cac78a3261a2f267796ec254734482
#
_cell.length_a   1.000
_cell.length_b   1.000
_cell.length_c   1.000
_cell.angle_alpha   90.00
_cell.angle_beta   90.00
_cell.angle_gamma   90.00
#
_symmetry.space_group_name_H-M   'P 1'
#
loop_
_entity.id
_entity.type
_entity.pdbx_description
1 polymer ?
#
loop_
_entity_poly.entity_id
_entity_poly.type
_entity_poly.pdbx_seq_one_letter_code
_entity_poly.pdbx_strand_id
1 'polypeptide(L)'
;MYITTKDGYIENYAVIGSIDNAIEIEDPPAEVLEDFVLHYTAYRLENGALVLDEDKLAAEQAAAEQAALTARYIPSEAQSAAAVGRLVLAQMAGLDDDARIRVSGLYGPWAAGQFEVGDIRNSGGQTWVCFQAHDCAVYPDIKPGGAAWFTFWRPLHGKSPETARPFVPVQGAHDMYKIGEYAVFEDALYRCVQDTAYSPADYPQAWEKLN
;
A
#
# COMPACT_ATOMS: atom_id res chain seq x y z
N MET A 1 -27.09 13.36 -29.90
CA MET A 1 -26.35 12.54 -28.94
C MET A 1 -26.00 11.17 -29.56
N TYR A 2 -24.86 10.59 -29.19
CA TYR A 2 -24.41 9.28 -29.69
C TYR A 2 -24.45 8.27 -28.54
N ILE A 3 -24.96 7.04 -28.81
CA ILE A 3 -25.07 5.99 -27.80
C ILE A 3 -24.64 4.64 -28.38
N THR A 4 -24.09 3.77 -27.53
CA THR A 4 -23.95 2.34 -27.80
C THR A 4 -24.85 1.53 -26.87
N THR A 5 -25.31 0.37 -27.36
CA THR A 5 -26.19 -0.49 -26.56
C THR A 5 -25.60 -1.89 -26.43
N LYS A 6 -25.85 -2.53 -25.30
CA LYS A 6 -25.54 -3.92 -25.03
C LYS A 6 -26.72 -4.58 -24.30
N ASP A 7 -27.13 -5.72 -24.75
CA ASP A 7 -28.28 -6.46 -24.20
C ASP A 7 -29.59 -5.62 -24.12
N GLY A 8 -29.73 -4.64 -25.03
CA GLY A 8 -30.87 -3.73 -25.09
C GLY A 8 -30.77 -2.47 -24.21
N TYR A 9 -29.74 -2.35 -23.40
CA TYR A 9 -29.52 -1.17 -22.54
C TYR A 9 -28.38 -0.31 -23.08
N ILE A 10 -28.35 0.96 -22.64
CA ILE A 10 -27.26 1.87 -23.01
C ILE A 10 -25.98 1.46 -22.29
N GLU A 11 -24.90 1.26 -23.04
CA GLU A 11 -23.57 0.90 -22.54
C GLU A 11 -22.67 2.13 -22.42
N ASN A 12 -22.69 2.99 -23.45
CA ASN A 12 -21.93 4.25 -23.47
C ASN A 12 -22.74 5.34 -24.16
N TYR A 13 -22.43 6.57 -23.85
CA TYR A 13 -23.02 7.74 -24.52
C TYR A 13 -22.00 8.89 -24.67
N ALA A 14 -22.23 9.75 -25.66
CA ALA A 14 -21.54 11.02 -25.83
C ALA A 14 -22.54 12.10 -26.23
N VAL A 15 -22.58 13.17 -25.46
CA VAL A 15 -23.40 14.36 -25.76
C VAL A 15 -22.67 15.24 -26.79
N ILE A 16 -21.34 15.29 -26.72
CA ILE A 16 -20.46 16.04 -27.62
C ILE A 16 -19.40 15.08 -28.16
N GLY A 17 -19.13 15.11 -29.46
CA GLY A 17 -18.20 14.22 -30.13
C GLY A 17 -18.85 13.03 -30.77
N SER A 18 -18.14 11.92 -30.95
CA SER A 18 -18.64 10.66 -31.51
C SER A 18 -18.05 9.45 -30.77
N ILE A 19 -18.77 8.34 -30.83
CA ILE A 19 -18.32 7.03 -30.36
C ILE A 19 -18.34 6.08 -31.56
N ASP A 20 -17.33 5.24 -31.71
CA ASP A 20 -17.26 4.26 -32.77
C ASP A 20 -18.45 3.28 -32.69
N ASN A 21 -19.10 3.00 -33.79
CA ASN A 21 -20.29 2.16 -33.91
C ASN A 21 -21.50 2.63 -33.08
N ALA A 22 -21.58 3.91 -32.76
CA ALA A 22 -22.70 4.48 -32.03
C ALA A 22 -23.92 4.70 -32.93
N ILE A 23 -25.09 4.67 -32.31
CA ILE A 23 -26.36 5.09 -32.87
C ILE A 23 -26.51 6.58 -32.57
N GLU A 24 -26.76 7.40 -33.61
CA GLU A 24 -27.09 8.81 -33.40
C GLU A 24 -28.59 8.94 -33.09
N ILE A 25 -28.94 9.63 -32.03
CA ILE A 25 -30.32 9.93 -31.64
C ILE A 25 -30.50 11.44 -31.45
N GLU A 26 -31.73 11.92 -31.53
CA GLU A 26 -32.06 13.29 -31.14
C GLU A 26 -31.72 13.50 -29.64
N ASP A 27 -31.27 14.70 -29.29
CA ASP A 27 -31.01 15.02 -27.88
C ASP A 27 -32.35 14.99 -27.12
N PRO A 28 -32.42 14.26 -26.01
CA PRO A 28 -33.65 14.19 -25.22
C PRO A 28 -33.94 15.54 -24.56
N PRO A 29 -35.17 15.80 -24.10
CA PRO A 29 -35.49 16.95 -23.27
C PRO A 29 -34.56 17.08 -22.09
N ALA A 30 -34.29 18.32 -21.64
CA ALA A 30 -33.31 18.58 -20.57
C ALA A 30 -33.58 17.77 -19.29
N GLU A 31 -34.85 17.62 -18.91
CA GLU A 31 -35.26 16.85 -17.73
C GLU A 31 -34.89 15.35 -17.85
N VAL A 32 -35.03 14.77 -19.05
CA VAL A 32 -34.64 13.37 -19.34
C VAL A 32 -33.11 13.25 -19.39
N LEU A 33 -32.45 14.23 -19.96
CA LEU A 33 -30.98 14.23 -20.09
C LEU A 33 -30.30 14.28 -18.70
N GLU A 34 -30.81 15.08 -17.77
CA GLU A 34 -30.27 15.15 -16.42
C GLU A 34 -30.35 13.81 -15.68
N ASP A 35 -31.48 13.11 -15.74
CA ASP A 35 -31.63 11.79 -15.14
C ASP A 35 -30.83 10.72 -15.90
N PHE A 36 -30.84 10.76 -17.23
CA PHE A 36 -30.09 9.86 -18.09
C PHE A 36 -28.59 9.89 -17.79
N VAL A 37 -27.98 11.05 -17.64
CA VAL A 37 -26.55 11.17 -17.35
C VAL A 37 -26.18 10.47 -16.03
N LEU A 38 -27.07 10.46 -15.05
CA LEU A 38 -26.84 9.81 -13.75
C LEU A 38 -27.12 8.29 -13.80
N HIS A 39 -28.03 7.84 -14.66
CA HIS A 39 -28.55 6.47 -14.61
C HIS A 39 -28.59 5.78 -15.97
N TYR A 40 -27.74 6.17 -16.93
CA TYR A 40 -27.82 5.74 -18.33
C TYR A 40 -27.83 4.21 -18.53
N THR A 41 -27.20 3.46 -17.63
CA THR A 41 -27.19 1.99 -17.66
C THR A 41 -28.56 1.36 -17.46
N ALA A 42 -29.49 2.10 -16.85
CA ALA A 42 -30.87 1.67 -16.66
C ALA A 42 -31.82 2.11 -17.79
N TYR A 43 -31.29 2.81 -18.80
CA TYR A 43 -32.10 3.22 -19.97
C TYR A 43 -31.98 2.23 -21.14
N ARG A 44 -33.07 2.09 -21.87
CA ARG A 44 -33.15 1.38 -23.17
C ARG A 44 -33.42 2.35 -24.30
N LEU A 45 -33.01 1.96 -25.49
CA LEU A 45 -33.44 2.64 -26.73
C LEU A 45 -34.65 1.94 -27.30
N GLU A 46 -35.82 2.54 -27.24
CA GLU A 46 -37.07 2.02 -27.83
C GLU A 46 -37.60 2.99 -28.86
N ASN A 47 -37.72 2.55 -30.13
CA ASN A 47 -38.21 3.37 -31.25
C ASN A 47 -37.49 4.73 -31.41
N GLY A 48 -36.18 4.78 -31.09
CA GLY A 48 -35.38 6.00 -31.15
C GLY A 48 -35.49 6.93 -29.94
N ALA A 49 -36.25 6.55 -28.92
CA ALA A 49 -36.38 7.28 -27.66
C ALA A 49 -35.72 6.55 -26.50
N LEU A 50 -35.20 7.32 -25.55
CA LEU A 50 -34.65 6.79 -24.27
C LEU A 50 -35.80 6.47 -23.32
N VAL A 51 -35.89 5.24 -22.87
CA VAL A 51 -36.92 4.75 -21.94
C VAL A 51 -36.21 4.21 -20.68
N LEU A 52 -36.53 4.76 -19.52
CA LEU A 52 -36.05 4.31 -18.23
C LEU A 52 -36.69 2.98 -17.84
N ASP A 53 -35.88 2.00 -17.46
CA ASP A 53 -36.31 0.78 -16.79
C ASP A 53 -36.21 0.96 -15.26
N GLU A 54 -37.37 1.30 -14.65
CA GLU A 54 -37.42 1.58 -13.21
C GLU A 54 -37.02 0.37 -12.34
N ASP A 55 -37.33 -0.85 -12.80
CA ASP A 55 -36.97 -2.08 -12.07
C ASP A 55 -35.45 -2.28 -12.07
N LYS A 56 -34.82 -2.02 -13.21
CA LYS A 56 -33.36 -2.10 -13.31
C LYS A 56 -32.67 -1.01 -12.52
N LEU A 57 -33.17 0.22 -12.57
CA LEU A 57 -32.66 1.33 -11.74
C LEU A 57 -32.72 0.99 -10.26
N ALA A 58 -33.86 0.49 -9.78
CA ALA A 58 -34.04 0.10 -8.39
C ALA A 58 -33.06 -1.03 -7.99
N ALA A 59 -32.85 -2.01 -8.89
CA ALA A 59 -31.91 -3.09 -8.65
C ALA A 59 -30.46 -2.60 -8.61
N GLU A 60 -30.07 -1.68 -9.50
CA GLU A 60 -28.73 -1.08 -9.50
C GLU A 60 -28.48 -0.24 -8.23
N GLN A 61 -29.47 0.55 -7.81
CA GLN A 61 -29.39 1.34 -6.56
C GLN A 61 -29.26 0.43 -5.34
N ALA A 62 -30.07 -0.62 -5.25
CA ALA A 62 -29.98 -1.60 -4.15
C ALA A 62 -28.63 -2.33 -4.13
N ALA A 63 -28.09 -2.70 -5.31
CA ALA A 63 -26.78 -3.32 -5.43
C ALA A 63 -25.64 -2.36 -5.00
N ALA A 64 -25.74 -1.08 -5.37
CA ALA A 64 -24.77 -0.05 -4.98
C ALA A 64 -24.80 0.19 -3.47
N GLU A 65 -25.99 0.27 -2.86
CA GLU A 65 -26.13 0.38 -1.41
C GLU A 65 -25.53 -0.83 -0.69
N GLN A 66 -25.82 -2.02 -1.15
CA GLN A 66 -25.27 -3.26 -0.58
C GLN A 66 -23.74 -3.32 -0.72
N ALA A 67 -23.19 -2.88 -1.86
CA ALA A 67 -21.75 -2.80 -2.07
C ALA A 67 -21.10 -1.79 -1.13
N ALA A 68 -21.74 -0.63 -0.93
CA ALA A 68 -21.27 0.40 0.00
C ALA A 68 -21.27 -0.09 1.45
N LEU A 69 -22.32 -0.80 1.88
CA LEU A 69 -22.39 -1.42 3.21
C LEU A 69 -21.29 -2.48 3.37
N THR A 70 -21.06 -3.31 2.37
CA THR A 70 -19.99 -4.32 2.39
C THR A 70 -18.62 -3.66 2.50
N ALA A 71 -18.34 -2.65 1.67
CA ALA A 71 -17.05 -1.94 1.72
C ALA A 71 -16.82 -1.23 3.06
N ARG A 72 -17.89 -0.77 3.71
CA ARG A 72 -17.82 -0.06 5.00
C ARG A 72 -17.58 -0.98 6.20
N TYR A 73 -18.22 -2.14 6.23
CA TYR A 73 -18.29 -2.97 7.44
C TYR A 73 -17.58 -4.32 7.33
N ILE A 74 -17.31 -4.79 6.13
CA ILE A 74 -16.66 -6.08 5.92
C ILE A 74 -15.21 -5.85 5.46
N PRO A 75 -14.20 -6.23 6.25
CA PRO A 75 -12.80 -6.14 5.81
C PRO A 75 -12.58 -6.95 4.52
N SER A 76 -11.76 -6.42 3.62
CA SER A 76 -11.32 -7.18 2.46
C SER A 76 -10.56 -8.45 2.87
N GLU A 77 -10.43 -9.41 1.95
CA GLU A 77 -9.64 -10.62 2.17
C GLU A 77 -8.19 -10.27 2.59
N ALA A 78 -7.58 -9.29 1.92
CA ALA A 78 -6.23 -8.83 2.27
C ALA A 78 -6.14 -8.23 3.68
N GLN A 79 -7.15 -7.45 4.10
CA GLN A 79 -7.21 -6.90 5.46
C GLN A 79 -7.40 -8.00 6.49
N SER A 80 -8.24 -8.99 6.20
CA SER A 80 -8.48 -10.15 7.08
C SER A 80 -7.24 -11.03 7.20
N ALA A 81 -6.57 -11.32 6.09
CA ALA A 81 -5.31 -12.08 6.08
C ALA A 81 -4.21 -11.34 6.87
N ALA A 82 -4.08 -10.03 6.71
CA ALA A 82 -3.16 -9.22 7.47
C ALA A 82 -3.49 -9.20 8.98
N ALA A 83 -4.78 -9.21 9.34
CA ALA A 83 -5.19 -9.30 10.75
C ALA A 83 -4.82 -10.66 11.37
N VAL A 84 -5.06 -11.77 10.66
CA VAL A 84 -4.64 -13.12 11.09
C VAL A 84 -3.12 -13.18 11.22
N GLY A 85 -2.38 -12.67 10.23
CA GLY A 85 -0.92 -12.59 10.27
C GLY A 85 -0.40 -11.86 11.51
N ARG A 86 -0.99 -10.72 11.87
CA ARG A 86 -0.63 -9.98 13.09
C ARG A 86 -0.92 -10.76 14.37
N LEU A 87 -2.04 -11.48 14.43
CA LEU A 87 -2.35 -12.33 15.57
C LEU A 87 -1.35 -13.48 15.74
N VAL A 88 -0.92 -14.09 14.64
CA VAL A 88 0.11 -15.14 14.65
C VAL A 88 1.46 -14.53 15.10
N LEU A 89 1.86 -13.40 14.55
CA LEU A 89 3.10 -12.70 14.95
C LEU A 89 3.13 -12.35 16.43
N ALA A 90 2.02 -11.91 17.00
CA ALA A 90 1.93 -11.58 18.43
C ALA A 90 2.18 -12.81 19.34
N GLN A 91 2.00 -14.02 18.81
CA GLN A 91 2.24 -15.29 19.53
C GLN A 91 3.63 -15.89 19.24
N MET A 92 4.36 -15.37 18.24
CA MET A 92 5.69 -15.84 17.87
C MET A 92 6.76 -15.07 18.65
N ALA A 93 7.10 -15.56 19.83
CA ALA A 93 8.25 -15.01 20.59
C ALA A 93 9.56 -15.43 19.89
N GLY A 94 10.52 -14.50 19.79
CA GLY A 94 11.89 -14.81 19.40
C GLY A 94 12.22 -14.85 17.91
N LEU A 95 11.43 -14.19 17.05
CA LEU A 95 11.85 -13.95 15.66
C LEU A 95 13.15 -13.14 15.63
N ASP A 96 14.13 -13.62 14.86
CA ASP A 96 15.34 -12.84 14.55
C ASP A 96 15.03 -11.74 13.53
N ASP A 97 16.01 -10.85 13.28
CA ASP A 97 15.82 -9.70 12.40
C ASP A 97 15.49 -10.12 10.96
N ASP A 98 16.10 -11.19 10.45
CA ASP A 98 15.83 -11.70 9.10
C ASP A 98 14.38 -12.20 8.96
N ALA A 99 13.90 -12.96 9.93
CA ALA A 99 12.51 -13.42 9.95
C ALA A 99 11.51 -12.27 10.08
N ARG A 100 11.81 -11.24 10.90
CA ARG A 100 11.01 -10.02 11.02
C ARG A 100 10.94 -9.26 9.70
N ILE A 101 12.05 -9.16 8.96
CA ILE A 101 12.10 -8.53 7.63
C ILE A 101 11.22 -9.30 6.63
N ARG A 102 11.24 -10.65 6.63
CA ARG A 102 10.40 -11.46 5.73
C ARG A 102 8.91 -11.20 5.90
N VAL A 103 8.48 -10.87 7.10
CA VAL A 103 7.08 -10.55 7.41
C VAL A 103 6.82 -9.06 7.59
N SER A 104 7.74 -8.20 7.15
CA SER A 104 7.69 -6.76 7.38
C SER A 104 6.42 -6.08 6.84
N GLY A 105 5.79 -6.65 5.81
CA GLY A 105 4.51 -6.17 5.31
C GLY A 105 3.35 -6.22 6.33
N LEU A 106 3.50 -6.97 7.42
CA LEU A 106 2.51 -7.05 8.51
C LEU A 106 2.71 -5.95 9.55
N TYR A 107 3.88 -5.31 9.60
CA TYR A 107 4.13 -4.16 10.46
C TYR A 107 3.64 -2.88 9.78
N GLY A 108 2.99 -2.02 10.55
CA GLY A 108 2.49 -0.74 10.04
C GLY A 108 3.61 0.24 9.65
N PRO A 109 3.30 1.24 8.84
CA PRO A 109 4.21 2.37 8.65
C PRO A 109 4.42 3.10 9.96
N TRP A 110 5.55 3.80 10.08
CA TRP A 110 5.77 4.67 11.21
C TRP A 110 4.78 5.86 11.16
N ALA A 111 4.18 6.13 12.30
CA ALA A 111 3.38 7.33 12.55
C ALA A 111 3.67 7.77 13.99
N ALA A 112 3.62 9.08 14.26
CA ALA A 112 3.88 9.62 15.60
C ALA A 112 2.93 8.99 16.64
N GLY A 113 3.48 8.63 17.81
CA GLY A 113 2.74 7.96 18.88
C GLY A 113 3.66 7.58 20.03
N GLN A 114 3.17 6.72 20.89
CA GLN A 114 3.96 6.10 21.96
C GLN A 114 4.51 4.75 21.48
N PHE A 115 5.75 4.46 21.84
CA PHE A 115 6.43 3.24 21.42
C PHE A 115 7.08 2.54 22.62
N GLU A 116 6.92 1.23 22.63
CA GLU A 116 7.55 0.34 23.61
C GLU A 116 8.76 -0.37 22.99
N VAL A 117 9.64 -0.88 23.88
CA VAL A 117 10.78 -1.69 23.43
C VAL A 117 10.29 -2.93 22.69
N GLY A 118 10.80 -3.13 21.47
CA GLY A 118 10.41 -4.23 20.60
C GLY A 118 9.35 -3.87 19.56
N ASP A 119 8.75 -2.69 19.63
CA ASP A 119 7.85 -2.20 18.57
C ASP A 119 8.58 -2.11 17.23
N ILE A 120 7.90 -2.58 16.17
CA ILE A 120 8.46 -2.59 14.80
C ILE A 120 7.61 -1.72 13.89
N ARG A 121 8.28 -0.87 13.09
CA ARG A 121 7.64 0.01 12.10
C ARG A 121 8.46 0.06 10.81
N ASN A 122 7.78 0.31 9.70
CA ASN A 122 8.41 0.52 8.41
C ASN A 122 8.54 2.03 8.13
N SER A 123 9.71 2.45 7.65
CA SER A 123 9.97 3.83 7.22
C SER A 123 11.11 3.86 6.20
N GLY A 124 10.93 4.58 5.08
CA GLY A 124 11.99 4.79 4.08
C GLY A 124 12.52 3.49 3.43
N GLY A 125 11.65 2.49 3.20
CA GLY A 125 12.07 1.18 2.65
C GLY A 125 12.79 0.27 3.64
N GLN A 126 12.99 0.72 4.88
CA GLN A 126 13.64 -0.01 5.95
C GLN A 126 12.62 -0.43 7.02
N THR A 127 12.92 -1.51 7.72
CA THR A 127 12.18 -1.99 8.90
C THR A 127 12.98 -1.66 10.16
N TRP A 128 12.36 -1.01 11.11
CA TRP A 128 12.99 -0.48 12.30
C TRP A 128 12.38 -1.10 13.56
N VAL A 129 13.22 -1.37 14.56
CA VAL A 129 12.76 -1.78 15.89
C VAL A 129 13.08 -0.70 16.91
N CYS A 130 12.10 -0.40 17.76
CA CYS A 130 12.29 0.46 18.92
C CYS A 130 13.10 -0.29 19.99
N PHE A 131 14.25 0.21 20.37
CA PHE A 131 15.07 -0.41 21.42
C PHE A 131 15.03 0.38 22.75
N GLN A 132 14.45 1.59 22.72
CA GLN A 132 14.21 2.40 23.92
C GLN A 132 12.81 3.02 23.81
N ALA A 133 11.96 2.74 24.79
CA ALA A 133 10.60 3.26 24.85
C ALA A 133 10.57 4.79 24.86
N HIS A 134 9.65 5.39 24.11
CA HIS A 134 9.53 6.85 24.03
C HIS A 134 8.13 7.30 23.59
N ASP A 135 7.86 8.59 23.78
CA ASP A 135 6.64 9.27 23.35
C ASP A 135 7.01 10.40 22.39
N CYS A 136 6.46 10.36 21.17
CA CYS A 136 6.66 11.41 20.17
C CYS A 136 6.07 12.77 20.59
N ALA A 137 5.17 12.82 21.59
CA ALA A 137 4.72 14.10 22.16
C ALA A 137 5.86 14.81 22.90
N VAL A 138 6.82 14.05 23.42
CA VAL A 138 8.03 14.57 24.12
C VAL A 138 9.19 14.74 23.13
N TYR A 139 9.30 13.87 22.13
CA TYR A 139 10.38 13.82 21.16
C TYR A 139 9.85 13.86 19.72
N PRO A 140 9.23 14.96 19.28
CA PRO A 140 8.48 15.01 18.00
C PRO A 140 9.36 14.84 16.76
N ASP A 141 10.64 15.22 16.84
CA ASP A 141 11.56 15.22 15.70
C ASP A 141 12.32 13.91 15.53
N ILE A 142 12.22 12.96 16.49
CA ILE A 142 12.96 11.70 16.45
C ILE A 142 12.10 10.61 15.82
N LYS A 143 12.37 10.34 14.56
CA LYS A 143 11.70 9.30 13.76
C LYS A 143 12.71 8.35 13.13
N PRO A 144 12.31 7.10 12.78
CA PRO A 144 13.17 6.16 12.05
C PRO A 144 13.71 6.77 10.75
N GLY A 145 15.04 6.75 10.58
CA GLY A 145 15.72 7.39 9.44
C GLY A 145 15.82 8.91 9.48
N GLY A 146 15.35 9.58 10.55
CA GLY A 146 15.51 11.02 10.78
C GLY A 146 16.85 11.37 11.42
N ALA A 147 17.04 12.64 11.86
CA ALA A 147 18.32 13.15 12.29
C ALA A 147 18.90 12.44 13.54
N ALA A 148 18.09 11.99 14.48
CA ALA A 148 18.53 11.37 15.75
C ALA A 148 17.86 10.00 15.98
N TRP A 149 17.55 9.29 14.90
CA TRP A 149 16.86 7.99 14.95
C TRP A 149 17.52 6.99 15.90
N PHE A 150 18.86 6.99 15.93
CA PHE A 150 19.68 6.09 16.74
C PHE A 150 19.49 6.23 18.26
N THR A 151 18.72 7.20 18.71
CA THR A 151 18.37 7.35 20.14
C THR A 151 17.34 6.31 20.58
N PHE A 152 16.39 5.98 19.71
CA PHE A 152 15.26 5.11 20.05
C PHE A 152 15.08 3.93 19.11
N TRP A 153 15.62 4.02 17.89
CA TRP A 153 15.40 3.05 16.84
C TRP A 153 16.70 2.41 16.37
N ARG A 154 16.63 1.19 15.91
CA ARG A 154 17.67 0.58 15.10
C ARG A 154 17.07 -0.05 13.83
N PRO A 155 17.80 -0.05 12.70
CA PRO A 155 17.37 -0.79 11.51
C PRO A 155 17.47 -2.29 11.77
N LEU A 156 16.63 -3.09 11.12
CA LEU A 156 16.80 -4.53 11.03
C LEU A 156 17.70 -4.87 9.84
N HIS A 157 18.64 -5.80 10.05
CA HIS A 157 19.55 -6.25 9.00
C HIS A 157 19.15 -7.65 8.53
N GLY A 158 18.99 -7.82 7.19
CA GLY A 158 18.68 -9.11 6.58
C GLY A 158 19.91 -10.00 6.42
N LYS A 159 19.69 -11.31 6.39
CA LYS A 159 20.75 -12.33 6.22
C LYS A 159 20.69 -13.05 4.87
N SER A 160 19.93 -12.52 3.93
CA SER A 160 19.83 -13.03 2.57
C SER A 160 19.62 -11.89 1.56
N PRO A 161 19.89 -12.13 0.26
CA PRO A 161 19.60 -11.14 -0.79
C PRO A 161 18.17 -10.61 -0.76
N GLU A 162 17.17 -11.46 -0.50
CA GLU A 162 15.75 -11.11 -0.50
C GLU A 162 15.35 -10.23 0.70
N THR A 163 16.12 -10.34 1.78
CA THR A 163 15.89 -9.54 3.00
C THR A 163 16.82 -8.35 3.11
N ALA A 164 17.71 -8.13 2.14
CA ALA A 164 18.55 -6.94 2.08
C ALA A 164 17.67 -5.67 2.12
N ARG A 165 18.14 -4.67 2.85
CA ARG A 165 17.49 -3.37 3.00
C ARG A 165 18.47 -2.25 2.65
N PRO A 166 17.99 -1.03 2.34
CA PRO A 166 18.86 0.11 2.13
C PRO A 166 19.88 0.24 3.26
N PHE A 167 21.14 0.49 2.91
CA PHE A 167 22.19 0.73 3.87
C PHE A 167 21.86 1.93 4.75
N VAL A 168 21.99 1.78 6.05
CA VAL A 168 21.81 2.86 7.02
C VAL A 168 23.17 3.16 7.66
N PRO A 169 23.64 4.43 7.66
CA PRO A 169 24.90 4.80 8.31
C PRO A 169 24.89 4.44 9.80
N VAL A 170 25.84 3.65 10.23
CA VAL A 170 25.95 3.15 11.60
C VAL A 170 26.24 4.29 12.57
N GLN A 171 25.51 4.33 13.68
CA GLN A 171 25.67 5.36 14.73
C GLN A 171 26.17 4.79 16.06
N GLY A 172 26.14 3.46 16.23
CA GLY A 172 26.56 2.83 17.48
C GLY A 172 26.79 1.32 17.33
N ALA A 173 27.10 0.68 18.46
CA ALA A 173 27.34 -0.77 18.46
C ALA A 173 26.05 -1.59 18.20
N HIS A 174 24.88 -1.00 18.44
CA HIS A 174 23.58 -1.66 18.34
C HIS A 174 23.07 -1.77 16.89
N ASP A 175 23.66 -1.03 15.95
CA ASP A 175 23.28 -0.96 14.54
C ASP A 175 24.45 -1.31 13.59
N MET A 176 25.58 -1.84 14.12
CA MET A 176 26.69 -2.36 13.29
C MET A 176 26.22 -3.52 12.43
N TYR A 177 26.69 -3.54 11.18
CA TYR A 177 26.54 -4.70 10.29
C TYR A 177 27.43 -5.85 10.76
N LYS A 178 26.89 -7.06 10.74
CA LYS A 178 27.56 -8.29 11.14
C LYS A 178 27.86 -9.17 9.94
N ILE A 179 28.86 -10.04 10.08
CA ILE A 179 29.19 -11.05 9.05
C ILE A 179 27.93 -11.81 8.63
N GLY A 180 27.69 -11.87 7.31
CA GLY A 180 26.56 -12.55 6.71
C GLY A 180 25.31 -11.70 6.57
N GLU A 181 25.29 -10.45 7.02
CA GLU A 181 24.21 -9.52 6.77
C GLU A 181 24.34 -8.85 5.40
N TYR A 182 23.21 -8.44 4.83
CA TYR A 182 23.09 -7.87 3.50
C TYR A 182 22.57 -6.44 3.55
N ALA A 183 23.10 -5.62 2.65
CA ALA A 183 22.59 -4.25 2.45
C ALA A 183 22.55 -3.89 0.96
N VAL A 184 21.67 -3.00 0.59
CA VAL A 184 21.66 -2.31 -0.70
C VAL A 184 22.31 -0.95 -0.53
N PHE A 185 23.41 -0.71 -1.23
CA PHE A 185 24.14 0.55 -1.21
C PHE A 185 24.38 1.01 -2.65
N GLU A 186 23.99 2.23 -2.99
CA GLU A 186 24.08 2.79 -4.35
C GLU A 186 23.55 1.83 -5.42
N ASP A 187 22.33 1.33 -5.20
CA ASP A 187 21.61 0.39 -6.08
C ASP A 187 22.31 -0.97 -6.29
N ALA A 188 23.36 -1.27 -5.55
CA ALA A 188 24.05 -2.55 -5.61
C ALA A 188 23.88 -3.35 -4.31
N LEU A 189 23.81 -4.67 -4.44
CA LEU A 189 23.71 -5.60 -3.32
C LEU A 189 25.10 -5.92 -2.76
N TYR A 190 25.23 -5.84 -1.44
CA TYR A 190 26.45 -6.16 -0.71
C TYR A 190 26.17 -7.16 0.41
N ARG A 191 27.15 -8.05 0.65
CA ARG A 191 27.19 -8.92 1.82
C ARG A 191 28.31 -8.49 2.73
N CYS A 192 28.03 -8.32 4.01
CA CYS A 192 29.04 -8.05 5.03
C CYS A 192 29.90 -9.30 5.26
N VAL A 193 31.20 -9.19 5.09
CA VAL A 193 32.18 -10.28 5.27
C VAL A 193 33.06 -10.07 6.51
N GLN A 194 32.97 -8.89 7.12
CA GLN A 194 33.61 -8.55 8.37
C GLN A 194 32.74 -7.55 9.13
N ASP A 195 32.52 -7.76 10.43
CA ASP A 195 31.75 -6.83 11.26
C ASP A 195 32.25 -5.40 11.07
N THR A 196 31.34 -4.47 10.75
CA THR A 196 31.72 -3.11 10.37
C THR A 196 30.69 -2.07 10.76
N ALA A 197 31.16 -0.86 11.06
CA ALA A 197 30.37 0.34 11.19
C ALA A 197 30.44 1.25 9.94
N TYR A 198 31.22 0.86 8.93
CA TYR A 198 31.47 1.67 7.74
C TYR A 198 30.70 1.19 6.53
N SER A 199 30.41 2.12 5.61
CA SER A 199 29.75 1.81 4.36
C SER A 199 30.64 0.97 3.42
N PRO A 200 30.08 0.33 2.38
CA PRO A 200 30.86 -0.31 1.32
C PRO A 200 31.83 0.63 0.62
N ALA A 201 31.55 1.93 0.55
CA ALA A 201 32.45 2.92 -0.02
C ALA A 201 33.62 3.26 0.90
N ASP A 202 33.35 3.41 2.23
CA ASP A 202 34.35 3.83 3.21
C ASP A 202 35.28 2.69 3.62
N TYR A 203 34.79 1.46 3.64
CA TYR A 203 35.58 0.29 4.01
C TYR A 203 35.25 -0.94 3.14
N PRO A 204 35.67 -0.96 1.85
CA PRO A 204 35.34 -2.02 0.91
C PRO A 204 35.74 -3.42 1.33
N GLN A 205 36.81 -3.57 2.14
CA GLN A 205 37.28 -4.87 2.60
C GLN A 205 36.29 -5.63 3.48
N ALA A 206 35.37 -4.91 4.15
CA ALA A 206 34.33 -5.51 4.96
C ALA A 206 33.11 -5.97 4.16
N TRP A 207 33.08 -5.71 2.85
CA TRP A 207 31.91 -5.94 2.00
C TRP A 207 32.27 -6.70 0.73
N GLU A 208 31.44 -7.66 0.38
CA GLU A 208 31.44 -8.34 -0.90
C GLU A 208 30.31 -7.81 -1.76
N LYS A 209 30.63 -7.20 -2.88
CA LYS A 209 29.62 -6.78 -3.86
C LYS A 209 29.12 -8.00 -4.63
N LEU A 210 27.80 -8.14 -4.67
CA LEU A 210 27.13 -9.22 -5.40
C LEU A 210 26.54 -8.68 -6.70
N ASN A 211 26.58 -9.51 -7.74
CA ASN A 211 26.09 -9.14 -9.08
C ASN A 211 24.60 -9.47 -9.23
#